data_2bf804486d50bb55d5cd1b7ff404bae5
#
_entry.id   2bf804486d50bb55d5cd1b7ff404bae5
#
_cell.length_a   1.000
_cell.length_b   1.000
_cell.length_c   1.000
_cell.angle_alpha   90.00
_cell.angle_beta   90.00
_cell.angle_gamma   90.00
#
_symmetry.space_group_name_H-M   'P 1'
#
loop_
_entity.id
_entity.type
_entity.pdbx_description
1 polymer ?
#
loop_
_entity_poly.entity_id
_entity_poly.type
_entity_poly.pdbx_seq_one_letter_code
_entity_poly.pdbx_strand_id
1 'polypeptide(L)'
;MSDSLLDAAQQLTSTGEERGVALRALGGVGVLMHCPVARATGPHRAFADLDVAVPRDAARQVPELFEAAGYDADKRFNALQGDRRMIFHGPAGKVDVFVGVFEMCHKLDLSPRLGLERETLTASDLLMTKLQVVEVNQKDVDDAALLLSEHELREGPGDHIDLAYLSTLVYDDWGLWRTATGTLGVVAERRDDVAAPARAIAGALEGAPKGKRFRMRARIGERKRWYELPDEIK
;
A
#
# COMPACT_ATOMS: atom_id res chain seq x y z
N MET A 1 4.89 -21.37 -4.70
CA MET A 1 3.77 -20.40 -4.87
C MET A 1 4.18 -18.96 -4.54
N SER A 2 4.93 -18.70 -3.46
CA SER A 2 5.42 -17.32 -3.19
C SER A 2 6.36 -16.82 -4.29
N ASP A 3 7.29 -17.65 -4.74
CA ASP A 3 8.25 -17.29 -5.80
C ASP A 3 7.55 -16.95 -7.12
N SER A 4 6.47 -17.67 -7.47
CA SER A 4 5.71 -17.40 -8.69
C SER A 4 4.99 -16.03 -8.69
N LEU A 5 4.54 -15.52 -7.53
CA LEU A 5 3.94 -14.20 -7.43
C LEU A 5 4.99 -13.08 -7.44
N LEU A 6 6.17 -13.32 -6.87
CA LEU A 6 7.29 -12.39 -6.96
C LEU A 6 7.79 -12.27 -8.41
N ASP A 7 7.97 -13.40 -9.09
CA ASP A 7 8.39 -13.43 -10.50
C ASP A 7 7.35 -12.73 -11.38
N ALA A 8 6.07 -12.99 -11.15
CA ALA A 8 4.97 -12.34 -11.86
C ALA A 8 4.94 -10.82 -11.62
N ALA A 9 5.14 -10.38 -10.38
CA ALA A 9 5.21 -8.97 -10.05
C ALA A 9 6.36 -8.29 -10.79
N GLN A 10 7.56 -8.88 -10.78
CA GLN A 10 8.72 -8.36 -11.51
C GLN A 10 8.48 -8.31 -13.03
N GLN A 11 7.92 -9.37 -13.59
CA GLN A 11 7.59 -9.43 -15.01
C GLN A 11 6.57 -8.35 -15.41
N LEU A 12 5.48 -8.21 -14.64
CA LEU A 12 4.44 -7.22 -14.91
C LEU A 12 4.95 -5.79 -14.79
N THR A 13 5.73 -5.49 -13.75
CA THR A 13 6.30 -4.14 -13.56
C THR A 13 7.32 -3.80 -14.64
N SER A 14 8.18 -4.75 -15.03
CA SER A 14 9.11 -4.59 -16.15
C SER A 14 8.39 -4.36 -17.48
N THR A 15 7.35 -5.16 -17.78
CA THR A 15 6.52 -4.99 -18.99
C THR A 15 5.82 -3.63 -18.97
N GLY A 16 5.38 -3.17 -17.80
CA GLY A 16 4.82 -1.82 -17.63
C GLY A 16 5.82 -0.74 -18.04
N GLU A 17 7.05 -0.80 -17.51
CA GLU A 17 8.12 0.15 -17.84
C GLU A 17 8.42 0.16 -19.36
N GLU A 18 8.55 -1.00 -19.98
CA GLU A 18 8.80 -1.14 -21.42
C GLU A 18 7.70 -0.49 -22.29
N ARG A 19 6.48 -0.45 -21.78
CA ARG A 19 5.29 0.15 -22.43
C ARG A 19 5.01 1.59 -21.98
N GLY A 20 5.84 2.16 -21.09
CA GLY A 20 5.65 3.50 -20.53
C GLY A 20 4.49 3.59 -19.52
N VAL A 21 4.09 2.48 -18.92
CA VAL A 21 3.08 2.39 -17.87
C VAL A 21 3.76 2.19 -16.53
N ALA A 22 3.64 3.17 -15.64
CA ALA A 22 4.15 3.06 -14.26
C ALA A 22 3.30 2.08 -13.44
N LEU A 23 3.52 0.78 -13.61
CA LEU A 23 2.88 -0.28 -12.85
C LEU A 23 3.76 -0.63 -11.65
N ARG A 24 3.20 -0.54 -10.42
CA ARG A 24 3.96 -0.71 -9.17
C ARG A 24 3.31 -1.75 -8.29
N ALA A 25 4.09 -2.71 -7.82
CA ALA A 25 3.62 -3.70 -6.85
C ALA A 25 3.40 -3.05 -5.47
N LEU A 26 2.33 -3.49 -4.81
CA LEU A 26 2.00 -3.15 -3.43
C LEU A 26 1.48 -4.39 -2.69
N GLY A 27 0.80 -4.19 -1.56
CA GLY A 27 0.35 -5.32 -0.76
C GLY A 27 1.52 -6.11 -0.17
N GLY A 28 1.30 -7.36 0.18
CA GLY A 28 2.34 -8.19 0.80
C GLY A 28 3.49 -8.54 -0.14
N VAL A 29 3.21 -8.74 -1.44
CA VAL A 29 4.24 -9.00 -2.45
C VAL A 29 5.11 -7.76 -2.65
N GLY A 30 4.49 -6.57 -2.77
CA GLY A 30 5.23 -5.30 -2.91
C GLY A 30 6.12 -5.02 -1.70
N VAL A 31 5.65 -5.30 -0.47
CA VAL A 31 6.46 -5.17 0.75
C VAL A 31 7.67 -6.11 0.68
N LEU A 32 7.47 -7.39 0.34
CA LEU A 32 8.60 -8.33 0.26
C LEU A 32 9.59 -7.96 -0.85
N MET A 33 9.11 -7.44 -1.98
CA MET A 33 10.00 -6.97 -3.06
C MET A 33 10.86 -5.77 -2.60
N HIS A 34 10.30 -4.91 -1.77
CA HIS A 34 10.95 -3.71 -1.25
C HIS A 34 11.88 -3.98 -0.05
N CYS A 35 11.86 -5.20 0.52
CA CYS A 35 12.66 -5.62 1.67
C CYS A 35 13.68 -6.71 1.24
N PRO A 36 14.86 -6.32 0.74
CA PRO A 36 15.82 -7.27 0.14
C PRO A 36 16.41 -8.28 1.13
N VAL A 37 16.59 -7.90 2.40
CA VAL A 37 17.13 -8.82 3.42
C VAL A 37 16.13 -9.92 3.72
N ALA A 38 14.87 -9.56 3.97
CA ALA A 38 13.82 -10.54 4.21
C ALA A 38 13.61 -11.42 2.97
N ARG A 39 13.59 -10.83 1.77
CA ARG A 39 13.47 -11.56 0.52
C ARG A 39 14.58 -12.62 0.36
N ALA A 40 15.80 -12.32 0.76
CA ALA A 40 16.93 -13.23 0.66
C ALA A 40 16.95 -14.31 1.74
N THR A 41 16.38 -14.05 2.92
CA THR A 41 16.52 -14.93 4.10
C THR A 41 15.40 -15.94 4.27
N GLY A 42 14.23 -15.79 3.58
CA GLY A 42 13.10 -16.73 3.67
C GLY A 42 12.96 -17.50 5.00
N PRO A 43 11.98 -18.31 5.20
CA PRO A 43 10.84 -18.60 4.35
C PRO A 43 9.81 -17.44 4.35
N HIS A 44 9.17 -17.23 3.21
CA HIS A 44 8.12 -16.22 3.10
C HIS A 44 6.74 -16.83 3.40
N ARG A 45 5.84 -16.00 3.95
CA ARG A 45 4.44 -16.41 4.03
C ARG A 45 3.85 -16.64 2.63
N ALA A 46 2.84 -17.48 2.52
CA ALA A 46 2.09 -17.59 1.28
C ALA A 46 1.30 -16.31 1.00
N PHE A 47 1.39 -15.81 -0.22
CA PHE A 47 0.54 -14.74 -0.73
C PHE A 47 -0.65 -15.34 -1.49
N ALA A 48 -1.83 -14.73 -1.37
CA ALA A 48 -3.04 -15.20 -2.02
C ALA A 48 -3.21 -14.56 -3.42
N ASP A 49 -2.75 -13.33 -3.57
CA ASP A 49 -2.94 -12.47 -4.72
C ASP A 49 -1.76 -11.51 -4.87
N LEU A 50 -1.72 -10.87 -6.00
CA LEU A 50 -0.80 -9.79 -6.31
C LEU A 50 -1.60 -8.48 -6.41
N ASP A 51 -1.19 -7.48 -5.66
CA ASP A 51 -1.71 -6.13 -5.75
C ASP A 51 -0.74 -5.24 -6.55
N VAL A 52 -1.27 -4.47 -7.49
CA VAL A 52 -0.48 -3.48 -8.25
C VAL A 52 -1.25 -2.16 -8.36
N ALA A 53 -0.53 -1.06 -8.52
CA ALA A 53 -1.11 0.25 -8.79
C ALA A 53 -0.63 0.79 -10.13
N VAL A 54 -1.51 1.53 -10.81
CA VAL A 54 -1.23 2.24 -12.07
C VAL A 54 -1.76 3.67 -12.01
N PRO A 55 -1.17 4.64 -12.73
CA PRO A 55 -1.74 5.98 -12.81
C PRO A 55 -3.06 5.96 -13.61
N ARG A 56 -3.94 6.92 -13.35
CA ARG A 56 -5.28 6.98 -13.97
C ARG A 56 -5.25 7.11 -15.50
N ASP A 57 -4.29 7.84 -16.02
CA ASP A 57 -4.11 8.05 -17.46
C ASP A 57 -3.65 6.79 -18.19
N ALA A 58 -3.00 5.86 -17.47
CA ALA A 58 -2.59 4.57 -18.00
C ALA A 58 -3.69 3.49 -17.93
N ALA A 59 -4.81 3.73 -17.26
CA ALA A 59 -5.85 2.72 -17.02
C ALA A 59 -6.35 2.02 -18.30
N ARG A 60 -6.42 2.75 -19.42
CA ARG A 60 -6.87 2.20 -20.72
C ARG A 60 -5.87 1.22 -21.33
N GLN A 61 -4.62 1.26 -20.96
CA GLN A 61 -3.55 0.39 -21.47
C GLN A 61 -3.44 -0.91 -20.67
N VAL A 62 -3.98 -0.94 -19.45
CA VAL A 62 -3.89 -2.07 -18.51
C VAL A 62 -4.47 -3.37 -19.10
N PRO A 63 -5.68 -3.40 -19.69
CA PRO A 63 -6.23 -4.66 -20.24
C PRO A 63 -5.32 -5.29 -21.28
N GLU A 64 -4.80 -4.52 -22.23
CA GLU A 64 -3.91 -5.02 -23.28
C GLU A 64 -2.56 -5.51 -22.70
N LEU A 65 -2.01 -4.79 -21.70
CA LEU A 65 -0.79 -5.18 -21.02
C LEU A 65 -0.94 -6.53 -20.34
N PHE A 66 -2.03 -6.72 -19.60
CA PHE A 66 -2.31 -7.96 -18.87
C PHE A 66 -2.65 -9.12 -19.80
N GLU A 67 -3.41 -8.89 -20.88
CA GLU A 67 -3.70 -9.91 -21.90
C GLU A 67 -2.42 -10.41 -22.56
N ALA A 68 -1.51 -9.49 -22.93
CA ALA A 68 -0.21 -9.86 -23.48
C ALA A 68 0.68 -10.65 -22.52
N ALA A 69 0.48 -10.48 -21.21
CA ALA A 69 1.14 -11.25 -20.15
C ALA A 69 0.41 -12.56 -19.80
N GLY A 70 -0.66 -12.91 -20.50
CA GLY A 70 -1.42 -14.15 -20.32
C GLY A 70 -2.45 -14.10 -19.18
N TYR A 71 -2.93 -12.92 -18.83
CA TYR A 71 -3.97 -12.73 -17.82
C TYR A 71 -5.31 -12.39 -18.47
N ASP A 72 -6.37 -13.01 -17.99
CA ASP A 72 -7.76 -12.76 -18.39
C ASP A 72 -8.41 -11.74 -17.45
N ALA A 73 -9.07 -10.74 -18.03
CA ALA A 73 -9.80 -9.72 -17.27
C ALA A 73 -11.10 -10.30 -16.67
N ASP A 74 -11.40 -9.99 -15.40
CA ASP A 74 -12.77 -10.12 -14.89
C ASP A 74 -13.65 -9.06 -15.58
N LYS A 75 -14.26 -9.45 -16.71
CA LYS A 75 -15.02 -8.53 -17.57
C LYS A 75 -16.17 -7.85 -16.83
N ARG A 76 -16.84 -8.58 -15.92
CA ARG A 76 -17.99 -8.06 -15.18
C ARG A 76 -17.55 -7.02 -14.15
N PHE A 77 -16.55 -7.36 -13.37
CA PHE A 77 -16.01 -6.46 -12.36
C PHE A 77 -15.38 -5.22 -13.01
N ASN A 78 -14.54 -5.42 -14.00
CA ASN A 78 -13.82 -4.33 -14.67
C ASN A 78 -14.74 -3.37 -15.44
N ALA A 79 -15.88 -3.86 -15.96
CA ALA A 79 -16.89 -3.00 -16.58
C ALA A 79 -17.61 -2.08 -15.57
N LEU A 80 -17.71 -2.48 -14.31
CA LEU A 80 -18.39 -1.73 -13.25
C LEU A 80 -17.46 -0.85 -12.42
N GLN A 81 -16.22 -1.28 -12.21
CA GLN A 81 -15.27 -0.67 -11.26
C GLN A 81 -13.91 -0.32 -11.88
N GLY A 82 -13.71 -0.57 -13.17
CA GLY A 82 -12.41 -0.45 -13.82
C GLY A 82 -11.80 0.96 -13.84
N ASP A 83 -12.57 1.98 -13.49
CA ASP A 83 -12.09 3.35 -13.26
C ASP A 83 -11.35 3.53 -11.92
N ARG A 84 -11.50 2.57 -10.99
CA ARG A 84 -10.88 2.57 -9.65
C ARG A 84 -10.05 1.32 -9.39
N ARG A 85 -10.57 0.15 -9.78
CA ARG A 85 -9.96 -1.15 -9.55
C ARG A 85 -10.30 -2.10 -10.68
N MET A 86 -9.32 -2.86 -11.13
CA MET A 86 -9.51 -3.95 -12.10
C MET A 86 -9.03 -5.26 -11.47
N ILE A 87 -9.61 -6.38 -11.92
CA ILE A 87 -9.22 -7.73 -11.52
C ILE A 87 -8.84 -8.52 -12.75
N PHE A 88 -7.74 -9.25 -12.63
CA PHE A 88 -7.26 -10.17 -13.65
C PHE A 88 -6.92 -11.53 -13.03
N HIS A 89 -7.04 -12.58 -13.84
CA HIS A 89 -6.72 -13.95 -13.45
C HIS A 89 -5.76 -14.55 -14.46
N GLY A 90 -4.67 -15.16 -14.00
CA GLY A 90 -3.67 -15.70 -14.91
C GLY A 90 -2.69 -16.68 -14.25
N PRO A 91 -1.51 -16.88 -14.85
CA PRO A 91 -0.58 -17.94 -14.46
C PRO A 91 -0.15 -17.93 -12.99
N ALA A 92 0.01 -16.75 -12.42
CA ALA A 92 0.40 -16.58 -11.03
C ALA A 92 -0.80 -16.43 -10.06
N GLY A 93 -2.03 -16.49 -10.56
CA GLY A 93 -3.23 -16.33 -9.77
C GLY A 93 -3.97 -15.03 -10.06
N LYS A 94 -4.63 -14.49 -9.03
CA LYS A 94 -5.40 -13.26 -9.09
C LYS A 94 -4.48 -12.05 -8.96
N VAL A 95 -4.73 -11.02 -9.78
CA VAL A 95 -4.09 -9.71 -9.68
C VAL A 95 -5.16 -8.63 -9.53
N ASP A 96 -5.01 -7.81 -8.49
CA ASP A 96 -5.79 -6.62 -8.24
C ASP A 96 -5.03 -5.39 -8.71
N VAL A 97 -5.63 -4.58 -9.58
CA VAL A 97 -5.02 -3.36 -10.13
C VAL A 97 -5.76 -2.15 -9.59
N PHE A 98 -5.11 -1.34 -8.77
CA PHE A 98 -5.63 -0.08 -8.24
C PHE A 98 -5.30 1.07 -9.19
N VAL A 99 -6.31 1.86 -9.57
CA VAL A 99 -6.18 2.93 -10.56
C VAL A 99 -6.06 4.29 -9.86
N GLY A 100 -4.83 4.74 -9.68
CA GLY A 100 -4.47 6.04 -9.13
C GLY A 100 -4.66 6.18 -7.62
N VAL A 101 -5.74 5.63 -7.07
CA VAL A 101 -6.07 5.70 -5.64
C VAL A 101 -6.15 4.30 -5.06
N PHE A 102 -5.46 4.08 -3.96
CA PHE A 102 -5.63 2.88 -3.14
C PHE A 102 -6.76 3.16 -2.14
N GLU A 103 -7.90 2.50 -2.35
CA GLU A 103 -9.11 2.72 -1.57
C GLU A 103 -9.44 1.45 -0.78
N MET A 104 -9.21 1.50 0.53
CA MET A 104 -9.54 0.47 1.51
C MET A 104 -10.29 1.13 2.69
N CYS A 105 -9.76 1.09 3.91
CA CYS A 105 -10.39 1.82 5.02
C CYS A 105 -10.30 3.34 4.85
N HIS A 106 -9.28 3.81 4.13
CA HIS A 106 -9.05 5.20 3.75
C HIS A 106 -8.62 5.27 2.29
N LYS A 107 -8.63 6.49 1.72
CA LYS A 107 -8.21 6.75 0.34
C LYS A 107 -6.81 7.33 0.34
N LEU A 108 -5.89 6.65 -0.33
CA LEU A 108 -4.52 7.13 -0.55
C LEU A 108 -4.34 7.43 -2.04
N ASP A 109 -4.12 8.69 -2.40
CA ASP A 109 -3.79 9.06 -3.77
C ASP A 109 -2.32 8.71 -4.06
N LEU A 110 -2.12 7.65 -4.81
CA LEU A 110 -0.80 7.14 -5.19
C LEU A 110 -0.29 7.77 -6.50
N SER A 111 -1.17 8.41 -7.30
CA SER A 111 -0.84 8.90 -8.64
C SER A 111 0.41 9.78 -8.69
N PRO A 112 0.64 10.74 -7.77
CA PRO A 112 1.81 11.61 -7.84
C PRO A 112 3.13 10.90 -7.53
N ARG A 113 3.07 9.69 -6.99
CA ARG A 113 4.24 8.98 -6.43
C ARG A 113 4.59 7.69 -7.17
N LEU A 114 3.75 7.23 -8.09
CA LEU A 114 4.01 6.01 -8.88
C LEU A 114 5.28 6.08 -9.74
N GLY A 115 5.79 7.28 -10.02
CA GLY A 115 7.04 7.47 -10.76
C GLY A 115 8.31 7.48 -9.90
N LEU A 116 8.21 7.37 -8.57
CA LEU A 116 9.37 7.48 -7.67
C LEU A 116 10.20 6.20 -7.61
N GLU A 117 9.56 5.05 -7.74
CA GLU A 117 10.19 3.73 -7.77
C GLU A 117 9.81 2.99 -9.06
N ARG A 118 10.56 1.92 -9.39
CA ARG A 118 10.34 1.18 -10.64
C ARG A 118 9.49 -0.08 -10.50
N GLU A 119 9.67 -0.82 -9.42
CA GLU A 119 9.01 -2.11 -9.23
C GLU A 119 7.87 -2.04 -8.22
N THR A 120 8.03 -1.22 -7.18
CA THR A 120 7.08 -1.13 -6.06
C THR A 120 6.65 0.32 -5.81
N LEU A 121 5.72 0.51 -4.89
CA LEU A 121 5.58 1.80 -4.22
C LEU A 121 6.81 2.08 -3.35
N THR A 122 7.01 3.33 -2.93
CA THR A 122 8.07 3.66 -1.94
C THR A 122 7.80 2.99 -0.60
N ALA A 123 8.84 2.81 0.24
CA ALA A 123 8.69 2.27 1.59
C ALA A 123 7.63 3.01 2.41
N SER A 124 7.56 4.34 2.29
CA SER A 124 6.56 5.18 2.97
C SER A 124 5.13 4.92 2.49
N ASP A 125 4.93 4.78 1.17
CA ASP A 125 3.61 4.49 0.60
C ASP A 125 3.17 3.07 0.98
N LEU A 126 4.06 2.07 0.85
CA LEU A 126 3.81 0.70 1.27
C LEU A 126 3.42 0.64 2.76
N LEU A 127 4.17 1.31 3.62
CA LEU A 127 3.86 1.38 5.05
C LEU A 127 2.47 1.99 5.27
N MET A 128 2.16 3.12 4.64
CA MET A 128 0.86 3.77 4.83
C MET A 128 -0.30 2.89 4.35
N THR A 129 -0.13 2.06 3.29
CA THR A 129 -1.16 1.08 2.88
C THR A 129 -1.46 0.07 3.99
N LYS A 130 -0.49 -0.25 4.87
CA LYS A 130 -0.67 -1.15 6.01
C LYS A 130 -1.21 -0.43 7.25
N LEU A 131 -0.83 0.82 7.46
CA LEU A 131 -1.25 1.60 8.62
C LEU A 131 -2.69 2.11 8.53
N GLN A 132 -3.29 2.17 7.35
CA GLN A 132 -4.66 2.63 7.16
C GLN A 132 -5.74 1.59 7.51
N VAL A 133 -5.37 0.36 7.86
CA VAL A 133 -6.29 -0.74 8.14
C VAL A 133 -6.84 -0.62 9.55
N VAL A 134 -8.17 -0.65 9.70
CA VAL A 134 -8.84 -0.55 11.02
C VAL A 134 -8.92 -1.90 11.73
N GLU A 135 -9.26 -2.96 10.98
CA GLU A 135 -9.27 -4.33 11.49
C GLU A 135 -7.91 -5.00 11.23
N VAL A 136 -6.92 -4.61 12.02
CA VAL A 136 -5.53 -5.03 11.84
C VAL A 136 -5.38 -6.54 12.07
N ASN A 137 -5.00 -7.27 11.05
CA ASN A 137 -4.66 -8.68 11.13
C ASN A 137 -3.14 -8.92 11.28
N GLN A 138 -2.73 -10.16 11.53
CA GLN A 138 -1.32 -10.48 11.74
C GLN A 138 -0.46 -10.21 10.49
N LYS A 139 -1.00 -10.40 9.29
CA LYS A 139 -0.26 -10.14 8.03
C LYS A 139 0.08 -8.65 7.88
N ASP A 140 -0.84 -7.75 8.27
CA ASP A 140 -0.59 -6.31 8.21
C ASP A 140 0.47 -5.89 9.23
N VAL A 141 0.46 -6.50 10.42
CA VAL A 141 1.50 -6.27 11.45
C VAL A 141 2.86 -6.75 10.95
N ASP A 142 2.94 -7.95 10.36
CA ASP A 142 4.19 -8.53 9.87
C ASP A 142 4.74 -7.72 8.68
N ASP A 143 3.89 -7.31 7.75
CA ASP A 143 4.28 -6.49 6.60
C ASP A 143 4.79 -5.10 7.07
N ALA A 144 4.11 -4.46 8.01
CA ALA A 144 4.56 -3.19 8.58
C ALA A 144 5.89 -3.34 9.34
N ALA A 145 6.01 -4.40 10.13
CA ALA A 145 7.24 -4.69 10.87
C ALA A 145 8.42 -4.95 9.94
N LEU A 146 8.19 -5.61 8.82
CA LEU A 146 9.21 -5.88 7.82
C LEU A 146 9.77 -4.57 7.25
N LEU A 147 8.90 -3.66 6.83
CA LEU A 147 9.29 -2.33 6.34
C LEU A 147 10.07 -1.55 7.42
N LEU A 148 9.60 -1.59 8.69
CA LEU A 148 10.24 -0.87 9.80
C LEU A 148 11.59 -1.47 10.20
N SER A 149 11.84 -2.74 9.91
CA SER A 149 13.11 -3.40 10.24
C SER A 149 14.21 -3.13 9.20
N GLU A 150 13.84 -2.88 7.94
CA GLU A 150 14.80 -2.72 6.84
C GLU A 150 15.00 -1.26 6.40
N HIS A 151 14.13 -0.33 6.82
CA HIS A 151 14.19 1.06 6.39
C HIS A 151 14.36 2.02 7.57
N GLU A 152 15.30 2.93 7.44
CA GLU A 152 15.51 4.00 8.41
C GLU A 152 14.39 5.04 8.36
N LEU A 153 14.19 5.75 9.47
CA LEU A 153 13.27 6.89 9.53
C LEU A 153 14.05 8.16 9.22
N ARG A 154 13.65 8.89 8.20
CA ARG A 154 14.29 10.16 7.78
C ARG A 154 13.23 11.15 7.32
N GLU A 155 13.64 12.36 6.98
CA GLU A 155 12.83 13.36 6.29
C GLU A 155 13.31 13.54 4.86
N GLY A 156 12.35 13.75 3.93
CA GLY A 156 12.60 13.99 2.53
C GLY A 156 12.64 12.71 1.67
N PRO A 157 12.84 12.86 0.35
CA PRO A 157 12.79 11.74 -0.59
C PRO A 157 14.00 10.83 -0.48
N GLY A 158 13.79 9.52 -0.68
CA GLY A 158 14.84 8.50 -0.67
C GLY A 158 14.28 7.12 -0.37
N ASP A 159 15.16 6.11 -0.40
CA ASP A 159 14.85 4.74 -0.03
C ASP A 159 14.84 4.58 1.51
N HIS A 160 13.83 5.18 2.13
CA HIS A 160 13.61 5.18 3.58
C HIS A 160 12.15 5.56 3.88
N ILE A 161 11.74 5.48 5.14
CA ILE A 161 10.43 5.94 5.58
C ILE A 161 10.50 7.45 5.84
N ASP A 162 9.84 8.23 4.97
CA ASP A 162 9.82 9.69 5.00
C ASP A 162 8.77 10.22 5.99
N LEU A 163 9.22 10.64 7.17
CA LEU A 163 8.36 11.17 8.23
C LEU A 163 7.64 12.47 7.84
N ALA A 164 8.28 13.31 7.03
CA ALA A 164 7.67 14.55 6.56
C ALA A 164 6.50 14.23 5.61
N TYR A 165 6.69 13.31 4.67
CA TYR A 165 5.63 12.85 3.77
C TYR A 165 4.46 12.21 4.54
N LEU A 166 4.73 11.27 5.45
CA LEU A 166 3.68 10.65 6.26
C LEU A 166 2.87 11.69 7.04
N SER A 167 3.54 12.73 7.54
CA SER A 167 2.90 13.85 8.24
C SER A 167 1.98 14.67 7.32
N THR A 168 2.33 14.83 6.03
CA THR A 168 1.47 15.53 5.07
C THR A 168 0.18 14.77 4.78
N LEU A 169 0.21 13.43 4.74
CA LEU A 169 -0.96 12.60 4.50
C LEU A 169 -2.03 12.79 5.58
N VAL A 170 -1.62 13.00 6.82
CA VAL A 170 -2.54 13.15 7.96
C VAL A 170 -2.85 14.63 8.31
N TYR A 171 -2.27 15.59 7.59
CA TYR A 171 -2.40 17.03 7.89
C TYR A 171 -3.85 17.49 8.03
N ASP A 172 -4.71 17.12 7.09
CA ASP A 172 -6.14 17.46 7.07
C ASP A 172 -7.06 16.24 7.25
N ASP A 173 -6.49 15.05 7.44
CA ASP A 173 -7.23 13.79 7.61
C ASP A 173 -7.07 13.23 9.03
N TRP A 174 -8.01 13.60 9.91
CA TRP A 174 -8.09 13.06 11.26
C TRP A 174 -8.37 11.54 11.26
N GLY A 175 -9.16 11.06 10.30
CA GLY A 175 -9.53 9.65 10.21
C GLY A 175 -8.31 8.78 9.92
N LEU A 176 -7.55 9.14 8.89
CA LEU A 176 -6.31 8.45 8.56
C LEU A 176 -5.28 8.53 9.70
N TRP A 177 -5.11 9.71 10.31
CA TRP A 177 -4.25 9.87 11.48
C TRP A 177 -4.64 8.93 12.63
N ARG A 178 -5.95 8.88 12.96
CA ARG A 178 -6.46 8.06 14.07
C ARG A 178 -6.23 6.57 13.83
N THR A 179 -6.46 6.12 12.59
CA THR A 179 -6.23 4.74 12.21
C THR A 179 -4.75 4.41 12.20
N ALA A 180 -3.93 5.22 11.51
CA ALA A 180 -2.49 4.96 11.39
C ALA A 180 -1.77 4.94 12.75
N THR A 181 -2.07 5.89 13.65
CA THR A 181 -1.50 5.90 15.01
C THR A 181 -1.98 4.71 15.83
N GLY A 182 -3.24 4.30 15.68
CA GLY A 182 -3.75 3.09 16.33
C GLY A 182 -3.06 1.81 15.84
N THR A 183 -2.89 1.67 14.53
CA THR A 183 -2.19 0.52 13.93
C THR A 183 -0.71 0.48 14.34
N LEU A 184 -0.03 1.62 14.38
CA LEU A 184 1.35 1.70 14.90
C LEU A 184 1.44 1.25 16.36
N GLY A 185 0.44 1.58 17.19
CA GLY A 185 0.33 1.07 18.56
C GLY A 185 0.27 -0.46 18.58
N VAL A 186 -0.60 -1.06 17.76
CA VAL A 186 -0.72 -2.52 17.63
C VAL A 186 0.57 -3.18 17.15
N VAL A 187 1.27 -2.57 16.17
CA VAL A 187 2.58 -3.05 15.72
C VAL A 187 3.59 -3.01 16.85
N ALA A 188 3.67 -1.89 17.59
CA ALA A 188 4.60 -1.74 18.70
C ALA A 188 4.33 -2.68 19.91
N GLU A 189 3.09 -3.13 20.08
CA GLU A 189 2.68 -4.09 21.10
C GLU A 189 2.97 -5.53 20.70
N ARG A 190 2.83 -5.87 19.41
CA ARG A 190 2.98 -7.24 18.93
C ARG A 190 4.39 -7.57 18.42
N ARG A 191 5.22 -6.56 18.16
CA ARG A 191 6.55 -6.70 17.54
C ARG A 191 7.57 -5.84 18.29
N ASP A 192 8.18 -6.41 19.31
CA ASP A 192 9.19 -5.74 20.14
C ASP A 192 10.41 -5.27 19.34
N ASP A 193 10.77 -6.01 18.30
CA ASP A 193 11.91 -5.75 17.41
C ASP A 193 11.78 -4.43 16.64
N VAL A 194 10.55 -3.96 16.37
CA VAL A 194 10.27 -2.70 15.67
C VAL A 194 9.43 -1.71 16.51
N ALA A 195 9.27 -1.97 17.79
CA ALA A 195 8.46 -1.12 18.67
C ALA A 195 8.98 0.33 18.75
N ALA A 196 10.31 0.51 18.72
CA ALA A 196 10.91 1.83 18.77
C ALA A 196 10.61 2.67 17.52
N PRO A 197 10.89 2.21 16.27
CA PRO A 197 10.53 2.96 15.07
C PRO A 197 9.01 3.16 14.92
N ALA A 198 8.16 2.18 15.29
CA ALA A 198 6.71 2.34 15.26
C ALA A 198 6.23 3.49 16.18
N ARG A 199 6.74 3.58 17.42
CA ARG A 199 6.44 4.67 18.33
C ARG A 199 7.00 6.01 17.86
N ALA A 200 8.17 6.01 17.22
CA ALA A 200 8.76 7.23 16.66
C ALA A 200 7.89 7.83 15.55
N ILE A 201 7.36 6.99 14.64
CA ILE A 201 6.42 7.43 13.61
C ILE A 201 5.13 7.95 14.25
N ALA A 202 4.54 7.22 15.21
CA ALA A 202 3.34 7.66 15.89
C ALA A 202 3.55 9.05 16.54
N GLY A 203 4.66 9.25 17.23
CA GLY A 203 5.05 10.55 17.82
C GLY A 203 5.22 11.65 16.78
N ALA A 204 5.83 11.35 15.62
CA ALA A 204 5.95 12.29 14.52
C ALA A 204 4.57 12.68 13.95
N LEU A 205 3.69 11.69 13.74
CA LEU A 205 2.32 11.95 13.29
C LEU A 205 1.50 12.74 14.33
N GLU A 206 1.70 12.53 15.62
CA GLU A 206 1.05 13.29 16.69
C GLU A 206 1.55 14.73 16.73
N GLY A 207 2.86 14.94 16.68
CA GLY A 207 3.52 16.26 16.71
C GLY A 207 3.35 17.08 15.43
N ALA A 208 3.00 16.47 14.32
CA ALA A 208 2.86 17.16 13.04
C ALA A 208 1.77 18.24 13.07
N PRO A 209 1.95 19.35 12.33
CA PRO A 209 0.90 20.38 12.19
C PRO A 209 -0.42 19.79 11.71
N LYS A 210 -1.54 20.35 12.19
CA LYS A 210 -2.90 19.90 11.85
C LYS A 210 -3.69 21.01 11.19
N GLY A 211 -4.27 20.71 10.03
CA GLY A 211 -5.08 21.63 9.25
C GLY A 211 -6.47 21.90 9.86
N LYS A 212 -7.23 22.74 9.20
CA LYS A 212 -8.58 23.13 9.68
C LYS A 212 -9.55 21.96 9.64
N ARG A 213 -9.53 21.15 8.58
CA ARG A 213 -10.43 19.99 8.41
C ARG A 213 -10.17 18.94 9.48
N PHE A 214 -8.88 18.65 9.75
CA PHE A 214 -8.47 17.77 10.85
C PHE A 214 -9.07 18.23 12.18
N ARG A 215 -8.84 19.51 12.55
CA ARG A 215 -9.32 20.07 13.83
C ARG A 215 -10.85 20.06 13.97
N MET A 216 -11.57 20.30 12.88
CA MET A 216 -13.04 20.19 12.88
C MET A 216 -13.48 18.75 13.10
N ARG A 217 -12.87 17.79 12.40
CA ARG A 217 -13.20 16.36 12.52
C ARG A 217 -12.83 15.81 13.90
N ALA A 218 -11.70 16.23 14.47
CA ALA A 218 -11.23 15.84 15.80
C ALA A 218 -12.23 16.17 16.92
N ARG A 219 -13.00 17.29 16.79
CA ARG A 219 -14.04 17.65 17.76
C ARG A 219 -15.19 16.63 17.83
N ILE A 220 -15.45 15.96 16.72
CA ILE A 220 -16.44 14.87 16.64
C ILE A 220 -15.83 13.59 17.22
N GLY A 221 -14.54 13.37 16.94
CA GLY A 221 -13.80 12.19 17.39
C GLY A 221 -14.44 10.90 16.88
N GLU A 222 -14.39 9.85 17.69
CA GLU A 222 -14.90 8.51 17.35
C GLU A 222 -16.43 8.39 17.44
N ARG A 223 -17.14 9.44 17.88
CA ARG A 223 -18.62 9.45 17.94
C ARG A 223 -19.29 9.25 16.58
N LYS A 224 -18.58 9.52 15.48
CA LYS A 224 -19.01 9.23 14.12
C LYS A 224 -17.94 8.40 13.45
N ARG A 225 -18.33 7.32 12.79
CA ARG A 225 -17.45 6.45 12.00
C ARG A 225 -16.58 7.30 11.05
N TRP A 226 -15.27 6.97 10.95
CA TRP A 226 -14.27 7.75 10.22
C TRP A 226 -13.55 6.95 9.14
N TYR A 227 -13.93 5.72 8.92
CA TYR A 227 -13.35 4.78 7.97
C TYR A 227 -14.45 4.08 7.17
N GLU A 228 -14.07 3.52 6.07
CA GLU A 228 -14.88 2.57 5.31
C GLU A 228 -14.35 1.16 5.56
N LEU A 229 -15.21 0.16 5.52
CA LEU A 229 -14.75 -1.22 5.43
C LEU A 229 -14.79 -1.59 3.96
N PRO A 230 -13.70 -2.18 3.41
CA PRO A 230 -13.72 -2.65 2.04
C PRO A 230 -14.85 -3.68 1.90
N ASP A 231 -15.69 -3.51 0.90
CA ASP A 231 -16.67 -4.52 0.55
C ASP A 231 -15.90 -5.79 0.17
N GLU A 232 -16.05 -6.85 0.95
CA GLU A 232 -15.55 -8.16 0.56
C GLU A 232 -16.29 -8.57 -0.71
N ILE A 233 -15.57 -8.57 -1.83
CA ILE A 233 -16.05 -9.10 -3.09
C ILE A 233 -16.08 -10.61 -2.93
N LYS A 234 -17.26 -11.13 -2.59
CA LYS A 234 -17.56 -12.56 -2.54
C LYS A 234 -17.82 -13.07 -3.94
#